data_84802f2b4b191eebfc825939c552e506
#
_entry.id   84802f2b4b191eebfc825939c552e506
#
_cell.length_a   1.000
_cell.length_b   1.000
_cell.length_c   1.000
_cell.angle_alpha   90.00
_cell.angle_beta   90.00
_cell.angle_gamma   90.00
#
_symmetry.space_group_name_H-M   'P 1'
#
loop_
_entity.id
_entity.type
_entity.pdbx_description
1 polymer ?
#
loop_
_entity_poly.entity_id
_entity_poly.type
_entity_poly.pdbx_seq_one_letter_code
_entity_poly.pdbx_strand_id
1 'polypeptide(L)'
;MLRSEVLNKRPDPSKLLAGQIAVNINSQEPGLFFADDTGNSLVKIGPCSIGVVAPNTGATGAPGSLGNVKGELWLDTTPSTLDRPGPVLKVYDGTQWIDCMPYRYANAIVSDTAPTIGNHPDGTLWFDSGTGLGYILYNDGTTRQWTQISSNTVS
;
A
#
# COMPACT_ATOMS: atom_id res chain seq x y z
N MET A 1 2.84 -25.66 20.17
CA MET A 1 2.91 -24.27 19.72
C MET A 1 4.13 -24.12 18.84
N LEU A 2 3.99 -23.60 17.63
CA LEU A 2 5.10 -23.30 16.73
C LEU A 2 5.61 -21.87 17.00
N ARG A 3 6.92 -21.67 16.99
CA ARG A 3 7.54 -20.34 17.26
C ARG A 3 8.54 -19.99 16.16
N SER A 4 8.59 -18.73 15.77
CA SER A 4 9.60 -18.14 14.88
C SER A 4 10.09 -16.79 15.42
N GLU A 5 11.32 -16.44 15.09
CA GLU A 5 11.95 -15.14 15.34
C GLU A 5 12.35 -14.46 14.01
N VAL A 6 12.03 -15.11 12.89
CA VAL A 6 12.42 -14.64 11.56
C VAL A 6 11.40 -13.66 11.04
N LEU A 7 11.87 -12.50 10.57
CA LEU A 7 11.05 -11.48 9.93
C LEU A 7 10.28 -12.08 8.75
N ASN A 8 9.02 -11.71 8.62
CA ASN A 8 8.09 -12.15 7.56
C ASN A 8 7.84 -13.66 7.51
N LYS A 9 8.30 -14.44 8.49
CA LYS A 9 8.04 -15.87 8.51
C LYS A 9 6.67 -16.16 9.09
N ARG A 10 5.78 -16.62 8.23
CA ARG A 10 4.43 -17.05 8.58
C ARG A 10 4.27 -18.56 8.37
N PRO A 11 3.43 -19.22 9.16
CA PRO A 11 3.14 -20.61 8.94
C PRO A 11 2.34 -20.81 7.65
N ASP A 12 2.49 -21.97 7.03
CA ASP A 12 1.59 -22.45 5.99
C ASP A 12 0.30 -22.94 6.67
N PRO A 13 -0.88 -22.39 6.36
CA PRO A 13 -2.12 -22.77 7.04
C PRO A 13 -2.44 -24.27 6.90
N SER A 14 -2.12 -24.89 5.74
CA SER A 14 -2.35 -26.31 5.50
C SER A 14 -1.52 -27.25 6.39
N LYS A 15 -0.48 -26.73 7.04
CA LYS A 15 0.40 -27.47 7.97
C LYS A 15 0.07 -27.24 9.43
N LEU A 16 -0.90 -26.39 9.72
CA LEU A 16 -1.40 -26.18 11.08
C LEU A 16 -2.51 -27.17 11.38
N LEU A 17 -2.44 -27.78 12.56
CA LEU A 17 -3.56 -28.56 13.09
C LEU A 17 -4.69 -27.61 13.52
N ALA A 18 -5.92 -28.11 13.47
CA ALA A 18 -7.08 -27.36 13.96
C ALA A 18 -6.84 -26.85 15.40
N GLY A 19 -7.00 -25.56 15.62
CA GLY A 19 -6.73 -24.91 16.89
C GLY A 19 -5.25 -24.73 17.27
N GLN A 20 -4.33 -25.13 16.39
CA GLN A 20 -2.91 -24.94 16.64
C GLN A 20 -2.52 -23.47 16.43
N ILE A 21 -1.80 -22.92 17.39
CA ILE A 21 -1.26 -21.54 17.35
C ILE A 21 0.21 -21.59 16.96
N ALA A 22 0.57 -20.75 15.98
CA ALA A 22 1.93 -20.39 15.67
C ALA A 22 2.22 -18.96 16.11
N VAL A 23 3.42 -18.69 16.58
CA VAL A 23 3.83 -17.37 17.11
C VAL A 23 5.05 -16.89 16.33
N ASN A 24 4.99 -15.68 15.81
CA ASN A 24 6.18 -14.96 15.41
C ASN A 24 6.48 -13.88 16.45
N ILE A 25 7.67 -13.93 17.04
CA ILE A 25 8.12 -12.97 18.06
C ILE A 25 9.19 -12.01 17.52
N ASN A 26 9.38 -11.95 16.19
CA ASN A 26 10.24 -10.94 15.59
C ASN A 26 9.69 -9.55 15.93
N SER A 27 10.56 -8.64 16.40
CA SER A 27 10.15 -7.31 16.87
C SER A 27 9.54 -6.42 15.78
N GLN A 28 9.82 -6.69 14.51
CA GLN A 28 9.29 -5.92 13.38
C GLN A 28 7.96 -6.48 12.85
N GLU A 29 7.69 -7.77 13.08
CA GLU A 29 6.43 -8.39 12.67
C GLU A 29 5.96 -9.44 13.70
N PRO A 30 5.63 -9.03 14.92
CA PRO A 30 5.09 -9.96 15.92
C PRO A 30 3.67 -10.35 15.59
N GLY A 31 3.27 -11.57 15.94
CA GLY A 31 1.89 -12.00 15.77
C GLY A 31 1.62 -13.42 16.18
N LEU A 32 0.37 -13.67 16.50
CA LEU A 32 -0.20 -15.01 16.65
C LEU A 32 -0.89 -15.38 15.36
N PHE A 33 -0.72 -16.62 14.93
CA PHE A 33 -1.30 -17.14 13.70
C PHE A 33 -2.00 -18.46 13.97
N PHE A 34 -3.13 -18.68 13.32
CA PHE A 34 -3.81 -19.97 13.26
C PHE A 34 -4.50 -20.13 11.89
N ALA A 35 -4.77 -21.37 11.49
CA ALA A 35 -5.57 -21.61 10.30
C ALA A 35 -7.04 -21.34 10.60
N ASP A 36 -7.78 -20.84 9.60
CA ASP A 36 -9.23 -20.78 9.65
C ASP A 36 -9.85 -22.20 9.71
N ASP A 37 -11.14 -22.29 9.81
CA ASP A 37 -11.89 -23.57 9.88
C ASP A 37 -11.75 -24.42 8.61
N THR A 38 -11.41 -23.81 7.48
CA THR A 38 -11.15 -24.50 6.21
C THR A 38 -9.72 -25.04 6.11
N GLY A 39 -8.80 -24.55 6.93
CA GLY A 39 -7.36 -24.86 6.83
C GLY A 39 -6.65 -24.25 5.63
N ASN A 40 -7.32 -23.35 4.90
CA ASN A 40 -6.79 -22.75 3.67
C ASN A 40 -6.26 -21.33 3.83
N SER A 41 -6.67 -20.63 4.90
CA SER A 41 -6.29 -19.24 5.14
C SER A 41 -5.73 -19.08 6.54
N LEU A 42 -4.83 -18.10 6.70
CA LEU A 42 -4.35 -17.70 8.01
C LEU A 42 -5.25 -16.61 8.61
N VAL A 43 -5.39 -16.69 9.93
CA VAL A 43 -5.86 -15.58 10.76
C VAL A 43 -4.68 -15.06 11.57
N LYS A 44 -4.48 -13.76 11.61
CA LYS A 44 -3.45 -13.08 12.40
C LYS A 44 -4.09 -12.27 13.52
N ILE A 45 -3.56 -12.41 14.72
CA ILE A 45 -3.82 -11.53 15.85
C ILE A 45 -2.51 -10.84 16.19
N GLY A 46 -2.46 -9.53 15.98
CA GLY A 46 -1.24 -8.76 16.22
C GLY A 46 -1.37 -7.32 15.74
N PRO A 47 -0.34 -6.52 15.94
CA PRO A 47 -0.33 -5.13 15.48
C PRO A 47 -0.32 -5.05 13.96
N CYS A 48 -0.62 -3.85 13.46
CA CYS A 48 -0.39 -3.49 12.05
C CYS A 48 1.09 -3.70 11.71
N SER A 49 1.35 -4.30 10.56
CA SER A 49 2.72 -4.41 10.04
C SER A 49 3.22 -3.05 9.56
N ILE A 50 4.49 -2.71 9.81
CA ILE A 50 5.07 -1.40 9.47
C ILE A 50 6.38 -1.64 8.71
N GLY A 51 6.55 -1.01 7.56
CA GLY A 51 7.79 -1.11 6.80
C GLY A 51 7.62 -0.75 5.33
N VAL A 52 8.74 -0.67 4.61
CA VAL A 52 8.78 -0.38 3.16
C VAL A 52 8.52 -1.61 2.30
N VAL A 53 8.48 -2.80 2.91
CA VAL A 53 8.24 -4.08 2.24
C VAL A 53 6.95 -4.67 2.78
N ALA A 54 6.08 -5.11 1.89
CA ALA A 54 4.82 -5.72 2.28
C ALA A 54 5.02 -6.97 3.14
N PRO A 55 4.16 -7.22 4.13
CA PRO A 55 4.20 -8.45 4.92
C PRO A 55 4.17 -9.70 4.05
N ASN A 56 4.79 -10.78 4.56
CA ASN A 56 4.83 -12.09 3.90
C ASN A 56 5.47 -12.09 2.50
N THR A 57 6.38 -11.16 2.23
CA THR A 57 7.18 -11.17 1.00
C THR A 57 8.53 -11.83 1.24
N GLY A 58 9.05 -12.54 0.24
CA GLY A 58 10.36 -13.17 0.28
C GLY A 58 10.34 -14.67 0.59
N ALA A 59 11.52 -15.27 0.63
CA ALA A 59 11.72 -16.72 0.71
C ALA A 59 11.32 -17.36 2.05
N THR A 60 11.11 -16.57 3.09
CA THR A 60 10.77 -17.05 4.45
C THR A 60 9.28 -16.96 4.78
N GLY A 61 8.49 -16.31 3.93
CA GLY A 61 7.05 -16.24 4.08
C GLY A 61 6.34 -17.55 3.75
N ALA A 62 5.06 -17.63 4.03
CA ALA A 62 4.21 -18.72 3.51
C ALA A 62 4.10 -18.60 1.98
N PRO A 63 3.92 -19.73 1.24
CA PRO A 63 3.88 -19.72 -0.20
C PRO A 63 2.77 -18.81 -0.76
N GLY A 64 3.11 -17.96 -1.70
CA GLY A 64 2.16 -17.08 -2.38
C GLY A 64 1.32 -16.24 -1.42
N SER A 65 0.02 -16.15 -1.69
CA SER A 65 -0.94 -15.40 -0.86
C SER A 65 -1.37 -16.11 0.42
N LEU A 66 -0.98 -17.37 0.64
CA LEU A 66 -1.43 -18.17 1.79
C LEU A 66 -1.02 -17.57 3.14
N GLY A 67 0.07 -16.80 3.17
CA GLY A 67 0.53 -16.13 4.40
C GLY A 67 -0.07 -14.75 4.61
N ASN A 68 -0.78 -14.19 3.65
CA ASN A 68 -1.46 -12.91 3.79
C ASN A 68 -2.88 -13.12 4.35
N VAL A 69 -3.26 -12.27 5.27
CA VAL A 69 -4.55 -12.36 5.96
C VAL A 69 -5.50 -11.31 5.40
N LYS A 70 -6.65 -11.74 4.86
CA LYS A 70 -7.67 -10.80 4.38
C LYS A 70 -8.10 -9.87 5.53
N GLY A 71 -8.06 -8.57 5.27
CA GLY A 71 -8.34 -7.53 6.27
C GLY A 71 -7.12 -7.13 7.11
N GLU A 72 -5.95 -7.75 6.88
CA GLU A 72 -4.72 -7.32 7.55
C GLU A 72 -4.31 -5.93 7.11
N LEU A 73 -3.80 -5.14 8.06
CA LEU A 73 -3.31 -3.79 7.83
C LEU A 73 -1.78 -3.75 7.72
N TRP A 74 -1.29 -2.92 6.80
CA TRP A 74 0.12 -2.61 6.63
C TRP A 74 0.31 -1.11 6.43
N LEU A 75 1.11 -0.49 7.30
CA LEU A 75 1.59 0.87 7.09
C LEU A 75 2.84 0.81 6.21
N ASP A 76 2.67 1.08 4.93
CA ASP A 76 3.75 1.20 3.96
C ASP A 76 4.48 2.52 4.19
N THR A 77 5.71 2.44 4.71
CA THR A 77 6.55 3.60 5.06
C THR A 77 7.49 4.02 3.94
N THR A 78 7.26 3.58 2.71
CA THR A 78 8.03 4.05 1.55
C THR A 78 7.99 5.59 1.51
N PRO A 79 9.14 6.26 1.40
CA PRO A 79 9.20 7.72 1.39
C PRO A 79 8.35 8.34 0.29
N SER A 80 7.88 9.55 0.54
CA SER A 80 7.17 10.34 -0.47
C SER A 80 8.04 10.57 -1.70
N THR A 81 7.40 10.53 -2.86
CA THR A 81 7.94 11.00 -4.13
C THR A 81 6.97 12.03 -4.70
N LEU A 82 7.34 12.68 -5.82
CA LEU A 82 6.46 13.61 -6.52
C LEU A 82 5.12 12.95 -6.91
N ASP A 83 5.18 11.67 -7.29
CA ASP A 83 4.02 10.92 -7.78
C ASP A 83 3.35 10.05 -6.71
N ARG A 84 3.85 10.07 -5.47
CA ARG A 84 3.35 9.26 -4.38
C ARG A 84 3.50 9.99 -3.05
N PRO A 85 2.40 10.22 -2.33
CA PRO A 85 2.49 10.74 -0.96
C PRO A 85 3.22 9.75 -0.05
N GLY A 86 3.69 10.22 1.09
CA GLY A 86 4.43 9.47 2.10
C GLY A 86 3.71 8.23 2.62
N PRO A 87 3.90 7.88 3.88
CA PRO A 87 3.38 6.63 4.43
C PRO A 87 1.91 6.41 4.12
N VAL A 88 1.56 5.22 3.61
CA VAL A 88 0.20 4.86 3.19
C VAL A 88 -0.28 3.66 3.97
N LEU A 89 -1.45 3.77 4.58
CA LEU A 89 -2.11 2.63 5.19
C LEU A 89 -2.77 1.78 4.10
N LYS A 90 -2.46 0.49 4.10
CA LYS A 90 -2.99 -0.49 3.15
C LYS A 90 -3.72 -1.61 3.88
N VAL A 91 -4.69 -2.21 3.20
CA VAL A 91 -5.39 -3.41 3.65
C VAL A 91 -5.25 -4.52 2.60
N TYR A 92 -5.08 -5.76 3.04
CA TYR A 92 -5.08 -6.90 2.13
C TYR A 92 -6.52 -7.33 1.82
N ASP A 93 -6.93 -7.28 0.53
CA ASP A 93 -8.31 -7.57 0.13
C ASP A 93 -8.60 -9.07 -0.09
N GLY A 94 -7.56 -9.91 0.04
CA GLY A 94 -7.57 -11.34 -0.23
C GLY A 94 -6.78 -11.72 -1.49
N THR A 95 -6.40 -10.73 -2.31
CA THR A 95 -5.61 -10.90 -3.53
C THR A 95 -4.40 -9.96 -3.57
N GLN A 96 -4.54 -8.74 -3.10
CA GLN A 96 -3.51 -7.71 -3.15
C GLN A 96 -3.65 -6.71 -2.00
N TRP A 97 -2.60 -5.92 -1.78
CA TRP A 97 -2.60 -4.80 -0.86
C TRP A 97 -3.20 -3.57 -1.56
N ILE A 98 -4.32 -3.06 -1.05
CA ILE A 98 -4.99 -1.86 -1.55
C ILE A 98 -4.86 -0.71 -0.56
N ASP A 99 -4.80 0.51 -1.05
CA ASP A 99 -4.72 1.69 -0.21
C ASP A 99 -6.05 1.92 0.52
N CYS A 100 -6.01 2.06 1.84
CA CYS A 100 -7.22 2.33 2.64
C CYS A 100 -7.81 3.69 2.36
N MET A 101 -6.98 4.64 1.93
CA MET A 101 -7.41 5.98 1.54
C MET A 101 -7.00 6.21 0.10
N PRO A 102 -7.94 6.25 -0.84
CA PRO A 102 -7.62 6.67 -2.20
C PRO A 102 -7.03 8.09 -2.11
N TYR A 103 -5.91 8.30 -2.80
CA TYR A 103 -5.24 9.60 -2.82
C TYR A 103 -6.23 10.68 -3.24
N ARG A 104 -6.67 11.44 -2.26
CA ARG A 104 -7.34 12.71 -2.53
C ARG A 104 -6.30 13.78 -2.26
N TYR A 105 -5.64 14.23 -3.29
CA TYR A 105 -4.80 15.40 -3.19
C TYR A 105 -5.71 16.59 -2.92
N ALA A 106 -5.78 16.99 -1.66
CA ALA A 106 -6.43 18.24 -1.28
C ALA A 106 -5.61 19.45 -1.70
N ASN A 107 -4.31 19.27 -2.00
CA ASN A 107 -3.38 20.29 -2.37
C ASN A 107 -2.87 20.11 -3.79
N ALA A 108 -2.56 21.20 -4.46
CA ALA A 108 -1.88 21.15 -5.75
C ALA A 108 -0.48 20.56 -5.59
N ILE A 109 -0.06 19.75 -6.55
CA ILE A 109 1.33 19.33 -6.68
C ILE A 109 2.12 20.57 -7.15
N VAL A 110 3.25 20.85 -6.53
CA VAL A 110 4.13 21.96 -6.91
C VAL A 110 5.45 21.37 -7.41
N SER A 111 5.75 21.52 -8.68
CA SER A 111 6.99 21.05 -9.30
C SER A 111 7.24 21.78 -10.61
N ASP A 112 8.50 21.81 -11.06
CA ASP A 112 8.92 22.32 -12.38
C ASP A 112 8.82 21.27 -13.49
N THR A 113 8.45 20.05 -13.13
CA THR A 113 8.29 18.91 -14.05
C THR A 113 6.88 18.35 -13.89
N ALA A 114 6.22 18.07 -15.01
CA ALA A 114 4.88 17.53 -15.01
C ALA A 114 4.83 16.15 -14.32
N PRO A 115 3.93 15.96 -13.33
CA PRO A 115 3.76 14.68 -12.66
C PRO A 115 3.29 13.58 -13.63
N THR A 116 3.69 12.33 -13.36
CA THR A 116 3.32 11.19 -14.18
C THR A 116 1.81 10.94 -14.14
N ILE A 117 1.15 11.04 -15.29
CA ILE A 117 -0.31 11.00 -15.44
C ILE A 117 -0.94 9.75 -14.78
N GLY A 118 -0.28 8.58 -14.89
CA GLY A 118 -0.80 7.30 -14.36
C GLY A 118 -0.98 7.23 -12.85
N ASN A 119 -0.29 8.10 -12.10
CA ASN A 119 -0.21 8.02 -10.64
C ASN A 119 -1.21 8.93 -9.92
N HIS A 120 -1.97 9.73 -10.63
CA HIS A 120 -2.87 10.72 -10.05
C HIS A 120 -4.30 10.54 -10.53
N PRO A 121 -5.32 10.78 -9.70
CA PRO A 121 -6.72 10.76 -10.12
C PRO A 121 -7.05 11.96 -11.01
N ASP A 122 -8.08 11.83 -11.84
CA ASP A 122 -8.62 12.93 -12.61
C ASP A 122 -9.08 14.06 -11.67
N GLY A 123 -8.84 15.31 -12.07
CA GLY A 123 -9.09 16.48 -11.24
C GLY A 123 -7.94 16.87 -10.31
N THR A 124 -6.81 16.14 -10.30
CA THR A 124 -5.60 16.56 -9.58
C THR A 124 -5.10 17.89 -10.12
N LEU A 125 -4.73 18.79 -9.22
CA LEU A 125 -4.14 20.08 -9.57
C LEU A 125 -2.60 19.99 -9.56
N TRP A 126 -1.95 20.63 -10.53
CA TRP A 126 -0.51 20.81 -10.58
C TRP A 126 -0.18 22.28 -10.84
N PHE A 127 0.71 22.83 -10.03
CA PHE A 127 1.30 24.14 -10.24
C PHE A 127 2.74 23.96 -10.72
N ASP A 128 3.01 24.37 -11.95
CA ASP A 128 4.35 24.36 -12.53
C ASP A 128 5.13 25.54 -11.93
N SER A 129 6.07 25.24 -11.04
CA SER A 129 6.90 26.25 -10.38
C SER A 129 7.93 26.90 -11.31
N GLY A 130 8.24 26.31 -12.45
CA GLY A 130 9.14 26.85 -13.46
C GLY A 130 8.48 27.93 -14.32
N THR A 131 7.21 27.75 -14.67
CA THR A 131 6.46 28.67 -15.54
C THR A 131 5.42 29.51 -14.79
N GLY A 132 5.06 29.15 -13.54
CA GLY A 132 4.02 29.80 -12.77
C GLY A 132 2.60 29.48 -13.25
N LEU A 133 2.42 28.42 -14.02
CA LEU A 133 1.13 28.02 -14.59
C LEU A 133 0.45 26.93 -13.77
N GLY A 134 -0.88 26.97 -13.72
CA GLY A 134 -1.71 25.97 -13.09
C GLY A 134 -2.34 25.03 -14.11
N TYR A 135 -2.38 23.75 -13.78
CA TYR A 135 -2.93 22.68 -14.59
C TYR A 135 -3.87 21.79 -13.78
N ILE A 136 -4.80 21.17 -14.48
CA ILE A 136 -5.65 20.11 -13.94
C ILE A 136 -5.47 18.84 -14.78
N LEU A 137 -5.41 17.68 -14.13
CA LEU A 137 -5.42 16.41 -14.84
C LEU A 137 -6.83 16.13 -15.34
N TYR A 138 -7.01 16.23 -16.63
CA TYR A 138 -8.29 16.06 -17.31
C TYR A 138 -8.33 14.79 -18.14
N ASN A 139 -9.47 14.11 -18.09
CA ASN A 139 -9.75 12.92 -18.86
C ASN A 139 -11.01 13.20 -19.71
N ASP A 140 -10.86 13.17 -21.04
CA ASP A 140 -11.97 13.37 -21.99
C ASP A 140 -12.70 12.06 -22.36
N GLY A 141 -12.36 10.95 -21.69
CA GLY A 141 -12.86 9.60 -21.98
C GLY A 141 -12.00 8.82 -22.97
N THR A 142 -11.09 9.49 -23.69
CA THR A 142 -10.18 8.87 -24.66
C THR A 142 -8.72 9.06 -24.25
N THR A 143 -8.39 10.25 -23.76
CA THR A 143 -7.03 10.62 -23.34
C THR A 143 -7.03 11.30 -21.99
N ARG A 144 -5.94 11.11 -21.26
CA ARG A 144 -5.67 11.81 -20.00
C ARG A 144 -4.48 12.75 -20.21
N GLN A 145 -4.64 14.01 -19.82
CA GLN A 145 -3.62 15.02 -20.02
C GLN A 145 -3.69 16.13 -18.97
N TRP A 146 -2.57 16.80 -18.75
CA TRP A 146 -2.52 18.04 -17.98
C TRP A 146 -3.05 19.18 -18.84
N THR A 147 -4.19 19.75 -18.46
CA THR A 147 -4.83 20.87 -19.14
C THR A 147 -4.60 22.14 -18.35
N GLN A 148 -4.05 23.17 -18.99
CA GLN A 148 -3.82 24.45 -18.35
C GLN A 148 -5.13 25.13 -17.96
N ILE A 149 -5.20 25.60 -16.71
CA ILE A 149 -6.37 26.30 -16.15
C ILE A 149 -6.07 27.75 -15.75
N SER A 150 -4.82 28.18 -15.79
CA SER A 150 -4.43 29.55 -15.54
C SER A 150 -3.79 30.19 -16.77
N SER A 151 -4.11 31.44 -17.05
CA SER A 151 -3.41 32.23 -18.04
C SER A 151 -2.38 33.13 -17.34
N ASN A 152 -1.17 33.17 -17.87
CA ASN A 152 -0.14 34.08 -17.37
C ASN A 152 -0.39 35.49 -17.95
N THR A 153 -1.45 36.18 -17.50
CA THR A 153 -1.62 37.60 -17.77
C THR A 153 -0.89 38.36 -16.67
N VAL A 154 0.42 38.57 -16.87
CA VAL A 154 1.15 39.58 -16.13
C VAL A 154 0.73 40.92 -16.75
N SER A 155 -0.09 41.67 -16.04
CA SER A 155 -0.36 43.07 -16.33
C SER A 155 0.75 43.95 -15.76
#